data_fbabfb7af9ae4c208b6b0e674a35f934
#
_entry.id   fbabfb7af9ae4c208b6b0e674a35f934
#
_cell.length_a   1.000
_cell.length_b   1.000
_cell.length_c   1.000
_cell.angle_alpha   90.00
_cell.angle_beta   90.00
_cell.angle_gamma   90.00
#
_symmetry.space_group_name_H-M   'P 1'
#
loop_
_entity.id
_entity.type
_entity.pdbx_description
1 polymer ?
#
loop_
_entity_poly.entity_id
_entity_poly.type
_entity_poly.pdbx_seq_one_letter_code
_entity_poly.pdbx_strand_id
1 'polypeptide(L)'
;MINCKYEEDVAQDYINTARKLSAAGDIDRAAKTYAKAAKQFRMLAQRFPENRQEYEKKALECEKNSNNVPIYQTSQSSHVAKPQPKEEAKPAANEPPATEEERKSAFDEGMKELNGLIGLQGVKDKISELMKSKSVELWRIQHGLPVEKEGQHLVFTGNPGTGKTTVARIIAKLYFGLGLIQRNHTEEVDRSNLISDHIGGSEAKAKEILESADGGVLFIDEVYALAQGGDNDFGHQVINILLKSMEDKRDSFVMIVAGYTKEMEDFFNDNSGLKSRFKETIEFEDYTDEDLIKIFKRNCEKGKYIISDGCLDVLKDIIKHERSRTKANQFGNARVIRNVYEKVKAAQSSRIVDSRCEPTLENLTTIKPIDLENALKKMMAQK
;
A
#
# COMPACT_ATOMS: atom_id res chain seq x y z
N MET A 1 -7.46 21.82 28.12
CA MET A 1 -6.01 22.07 27.85
C MET A 1 -5.65 21.36 26.56
N ILE A 2 -5.49 22.11 25.47
CA ILE A 2 -4.98 21.55 24.20
C ILE A 2 -3.56 21.11 24.47
N ASN A 3 -3.27 19.89 24.12
CA ASN A 3 -2.09 19.14 24.55
C ASN A 3 -0.79 19.77 24.01
N CYS A 4 -0.20 20.70 24.78
CA CYS A 4 1.11 21.30 24.51
C CYS A 4 2.17 20.25 24.16
N LYS A 5 2.09 19.10 24.80
CA LYS A 5 3.00 17.96 24.61
C LYS A 5 2.98 17.40 23.19
N TYR A 6 1.80 17.31 22.56
CA TYR A 6 1.72 16.79 21.19
C TYR A 6 2.41 17.72 20.17
N GLU A 7 2.17 19.04 20.28
CA GLU A 7 2.81 19.99 19.36
C GLU A 7 4.31 20.12 19.63
N GLU A 8 4.74 19.90 20.86
CA GLU A 8 6.15 19.83 21.25
C GLU A 8 6.82 18.56 20.69
N ASP A 9 6.13 17.41 20.77
CA ASP A 9 6.58 16.14 20.18
C ASP A 9 6.76 16.26 18.66
N VAL A 10 5.85 16.95 17.96
CA VAL A 10 5.98 17.23 16.52
C VAL A 10 7.22 18.07 16.20
N ALA A 11 7.50 19.10 17.01
CA ALA A 11 8.70 19.92 16.82
C ALA A 11 9.98 19.11 17.10
N GLN A 12 9.94 18.23 18.09
CA GLN A 12 11.04 17.33 18.41
C GLN A 12 11.30 16.28 17.32
N ASP A 13 10.25 15.79 16.66
CA ASP A 13 10.35 14.88 15.51
C ASP A 13 11.04 15.54 14.31
N TYR A 14 10.78 16.83 14.07
CA TYR A 14 11.53 17.58 13.06
C TYR A 14 13.02 17.65 13.39
N ILE A 15 13.40 17.88 14.65
CA ILE A 15 14.81 17.88 15.08
C ILE A 15 15.45 16.51 14.86
N ASN A 16 14.76 15.43 15.26
CA ASN A 16 15.27 14.07 15.12
C ASN A 16 15.45 13.68 13.64
N THR A 17 14.50 14.08 12.79
CA THR A 17 14.57 13.89 11.34
C THR A 17 15.72 14.70 10.71
N ALA A 18 15.91 15.96 11.13
CA ALA A 18 17.00 16.77 10.66
C ALA A 18 18.39 16.20 11.03
N ARG A 19 18.53 15.65 12.24
CA ARG A 19 19.74 14.94 12.69
C ARG A 19 20.04 13.71 11.85
N LYS A 20 19.01 12.89 11.54
CA LYS A 20 19.16 11.73 10.64
C LYS A 20 19.58 12.14 9.24
N LEU A 21 18.99 13.19 8.66
CA LEU A 21 19.35 13.72 7.36
C LEU A 21 20.78 14.27 7.35
N SER A 22 21.20 14.99 8.41
CA SER A 22 22.56 15.47 8.55
C SER A 22 23.57 14.33 8.66
N ALA A 23 23.27 13.28 9.43
CA ALA A 23 24.10 12.09 9.52
C ALA A 23 24.19 11.32 8.20
N ALA A 24 23.18 11.40 7.35
CA ALA A 24 23.15 10.84 6.00
C ALA A 24 23.82 11.75 4.95
N GLY A 25 24.34 12.92 5.34
CA GLY A 25 24.99 13.88 4.43
C GLY A 25 24.05 14.77 3.63
N ASP A 26 22.73 14.68 3.85
CA ASP A 26 21.73 15.52 3.15
C ASP A 26 21.55 16.86 3.89
N ILE A 27 22.55 17.72 3.74
CA ILE A 27 22.66 18.98 4.48
C ILE A 27 21.52 19.95 4.12
N ASP A 28 21.13 20.02 2.85
CA ASP A 28 20.06 20.94 2.40
C ASP A 28 18.68 20.57 2.98
N ARG A 29 18.36 19.27 3.02
CA ARG A 29 17.13 18.79 3.64
C ARG A 29 17.16 18.89 5.15
N ALA A 30 18.31 18.64 5.76
CA ALA A 30 18.50 18.84 7.20
C ALA A 30 18.27 20.30 7.58
N ALA A 31 18.86 21.26 6.85
CA ALA A 31 18.65 22.70 7.05
C ALA A 31 17.16 23.08 6.99
N LYS A 32 16.47 22.67 5.91
CA LYS A 32 15.02 22.94 5.75
C LYS A 32 14.17 22.32 6.87
N THR A 33 14.59 21.17 7.38
CA THR A 33 13.86 20.47 8.45
C THR A 33 14.11 21.13 9.81
N TYR A 34 15.31 21.62 10.09
CA TYR A 34 15.58 22.47 11.26
C TYR A 34 14.78 23.79 11.22
N ALA A 35 14.63 24.40 10.03
CA ALA A 35 13.81 25.62 9.88
C ALA A 35 12.31 25.34 10.20
N LYS A 36 11.79 24.14 9.85
CA LYS A 36 10.43 23.72 10.23
C LYS A 36 10.28 23.55 11.73
N ALA A 37 11.25 22.94 12.41
CA ALA A 37 11.28 22.83 13.86
C ALA A 37 11.29 24.20 14.54
N ALA A 38 12.10 25.12 14.07
CA ALA A 38 12.18 26.49 14.59
C ALA A 38 10.82 27.20 14.47
N LYS A 39 10.16 27.08 13.31
CA LYS A 39 8.83 27.67 13.10
C LYS A 39 7.79 27.09 14.09
N GLN A 40 7.82 25.80 14.32
CA GLN A 40 6.90 25.13 15.25
C GLN A 40 7.11 25.61 16.69
N PHE A 41 8.36 25.73 17.14
CA PHE A 41 8.65 26.25 18.48
C PHE A 41 8.28 27.73 18.64
N ARG A 42 8.39 28.55 17.61
CA ARG A 42 7.90 29.93 17.64
C ARG A 42 6.37 30.02 17.77
N MET A 43 5.64 29.13 17.11
CA MET A 43 4.18 29.01 17.26
C MET A 43 3.81 28.61 18.69
N LEU A 44 4.54 27.65 19.28
CA LEU A 44 4.37 27.23 20.67
C LEU A 44 4.64 28.39 21.65
N ALA A 45 5.71 29.18 21.43
CA ALA A 45 6.05 30.34 22.26
C ALA A 45 4.95 31.41 22.25
N GLN A 46 4.24 31.59 21.13
CA GLN A 46 3.10 32.51 21.02
C GLN A 46 1.85 31.96 21.70
N ARG A 47 1.63 30.65 21.64
CA ARG A 47 0.41 30.00 22.11
C ARG A 47 0.44 29.68 23.61
N PHE A 48 1.62 29.48 24.18
CA PHE A 48 1.86 29.11 25.59
C PHE A 48 2.81 30.11 26.25
N PRO A 49 2.29 31.26 26.70
CA PRO A 49 3.10 32.34 27.27
C PRO A 49 3.91 31.91 28.51
N GLU A 50 3.41 30.93 29.28
CA GLU A 50 4.06 30.36 30.46
C GLU A 50 5.39 29.69 30.16
N ASN A 51 5.54 29.10 28.95
CA ASN A 51 6.75 28.39 28.49
C ASN A 51 7.49 29.16 27.38
N ARG A 52 7.15 30.42 27.19
CA ARG A 52 7.62 31.24 26.06
C ARG A 52 9.14 31.27 25.96
N GLN A 53 9.82 31.53 27.08
CA GLN A 53 11.29 31.63 27.06
C GLN A 53 12.00 30.35 26.67
N GLU A 54 11.46 29.21 27.09
CA GLU A 54 11.98 27.88 26.70
C GLU A 54 11.80 27.61 25.24
N TYR A 55 10.62 27.87 24.69
CA TYR A 55 10.32 27.65 23.27
C TYR A 55 11.08 28.62 22.36
N GLU A 56 11.25 29.87 22.73
CA GLU A 56 12.09 30.83 22.00
C GLU A 56 13.56 30.39 21.97
N LYS A 57 14.07 29.83 23.07
CA LYS A 57 15.43 29.26 23.13
C LYS A 57 15.57 28.06 22.18
N LYS A 58 14.62 27.13 22.19
CA LYS A 58 14.61 25.96 21.30
C LYS A 58 14.48 26.40 19.81
N ALA A 59 13.68 27.41 19.52
CA ALA A 59 13.55 27.96 18.18
C ALA A 59 14.88 28.56 17.67
N LEU A 60 15.56 29.35 18.49
CA LEU A 60 16.86 29.95 18.14
C LEU A 60 17.95 28.87 17.92
N GLU A 61 17.95 27.82 18.70
CA GLU A 61 18.85 26.68 18.51
C GLU A 61 18.60 25.97 17.17
N CYS A 62 17.34 25.72 16.81
CA CYS A 62 16.97 25.16 15.54
C CYS A 62 17.33 26.08 14.35
N GLU A 63 17.20 27.41 14.50
CA GLU A 63 17.63 28.37 13.47
C GLU A 63 19.14 28.37 13.29
N LYS A 64 19.92 28.32 14.37
CA LYS A 64 21.39 28.16 14.28
C LYS A 64 21.77 26.87 13.55
N ASN A 65 21.09 25.77 13.86
CA ASN A 65 21.31 24.49 13.20
C ASN A 65 20.82 24.49 11.75
N SER A 66 19.82 25.28 11.39
CA SER A 66 19.39 25.45 9.99
C SER A 66 20.44 26.20 9.17
N ASN A 67 21.08 27.21 9.75
CA ASN A 67 22.12 28.03 9.09
C ASN A 67 23.50 27.37 9.07
N ASN A 68 23.76 26.47 10.02
CA ASN A 68 25.02 25.74 10.14
C ASN A 68 24.71 24.33 10.66
N VAL A 69 24.34 23.44 9.74
CA VAL A 69 23.87 22.08 10.07
C VAL A 69 24.99 21.32 10.79
N PRO A 70 24.78 20.85 12.04
CA PRO A 70 25.78 20.06 12.74
C PRO A 70 26.00 18.71 12.03
N ILE A 71 27.25 18.34 11.79
CA ILE A 71 27.62 17.03 11.26
C ILE A 71 27.64 16.05 12.42
N TYR A 72 26.65 15.17 12.50
CA TYR A 72 26.60 14.11 13.51
C TYR A 72 27.34 12.88 12.98
N GLN A 73 28.54 12.61 13.53
CA GLN A 73 29.24 11.36 13.31
C GLN A 73 28.60 10.26 14.16
N THR A 74 28.08 9.23 13.53
CA THR A 74 27.86 7.96 14.22
C THR A 74 29.23 7.35 14.50
N SER A 75 29.52 7.16 15.79
CA SER A 75 30.73 6.48 16.22
C SER A 75 30.69 5.00 15.78
N GLN A 76 31.26 4.73 14.61
CA GLN A 76 31.94 3.48 14.27
C GLN A 76 32.67 3.62 12.93
N SER A 77 34.00 3.51 13.04
CA SER A 77 35.06 3.16 12.06
C SER A 77 34.95 3.57 10.60
N SER A 78 35.80 4.56 10.31
CA SER A 78 36.64 4.76 9.10
C SER A 78 36.48 3.82 7.90
N HIS A 79 35.98 4.38 6.79
CA HIS A 79 36.70 4.45 5.51
C HIS A 79 36.03 5.50 4.63
N VAL A 80 36.82 6.52 4.25
CA VAL A 80 36.43 7.57 3.30
C VAL A 80 36.31 6.94 1.93
N ALA A 81 35.12 6.87 1.37
CA ALA A 81 34.87 6.64 -0.04
C ALA A 81 34.05 7.83 -0.58
N LYS A 82 34.43 8.27 -1.80
CA LYS A 82 33.82 9.37 -2.55
C LYS A 82 32.30 9.20 -2.69
N PRO A 83 31.51 10.28 -2.88
CA PRO A 83 30.08 10.19 -3.06
C PRO A 83 29.77 9.45 -4.35
N GLN A 84 29.31 8.21 -4.20
CA GLN A 84 28.61 7.47 -5.24
C GLN A 84 27.11 7.81 -5.19
N PRO A 85 26.39 7.70 -6.31
CA PRO A 85 24.94 7.91 -6.36
C PRO A 85 24.24 6.97 -5.39
N LYS A 86 23.08 7.38 -4.87
CA LYS A 86 22.25 6.61 -3.96
C LYS A 86 22.25 5.14 -4.35
N GLU A 87 22.82 4.29 -3.53
CA GLU A 87 22.57 2.86 -3.54
C GLU A 87 21.11 2.66 -3.13
N GLU A 88 20.26 2.54 -4.12
CA GLU A 88 18.98 1.85 -4.00
C GLU A 88 19.30 0.43 -3.58
N ALA A 89 18.43 -0.12 -2.74
CA ALA A 89 18.60 -1.44 -2.17
C ALA A 89 18.97 -2.45 -3.27
N LYS A 90 20.23 -2.84 -3.32
CA LYS A 90 20.64 -3.99 -4.13
C LYS A 90 19.83 -5.19 -3.67
N PRO A 91 19.30 -5.99 -4.58
CA PRO A 91 18.68 -7.25 -4.19
C PRO A 91 19.70 -8.00 -3.34
N ALA A 92 19.26 -8.45 -2.17
CA ALA A 92 20.10 -9.17 -1.22
C ALA A 92 20.50 -10.53 -1.81
N ALA A 93 21.57 -10.53 -2.60
CA ALA A 93 22.17 -11.74 -3.17
C ALA A 93 22.84 -12.64 -2.12
N ASN A 94 22.72 -12.32 -0.81
CA ASN A 94 23.37 -13.02 0.29
C ASN A 94 22.48 -13.22 1.53
N GLU A 95 21.16 -13.22 1.40
CA GLU A 95 20.32 -13.75 2.49
C GLU A 95 20.45 -15.28 2.50
N PRO A 96 20.69 -15.91 3.65
CA PRO A 96 20.68 -17.37 3.74
C PRO A 96 19.30 -17.88 3.30
N PRO A 97 19.23 -19.06 2.64
CA PRO A 97 17.95 -19.61 2.23
C PRO A 97 17.02 -19.75 3.44
N ALA A 98 15.77 -19.33 3.27
CA ALA A 98 14.78 -19.39 4.33
C ALA A 98 14.63 -20.81 4.89
N THR A 99 14.52 -20.91 6.18
CA THR A 99 14.34 -22.19 6.87
C THR A 99 12.96 -22.79 6.59
N GLU A 100 12.82 -24.08 6.79
CA GLU A 100 11.53 -24.78 6.63
C GLU A 100 10.47 -24.24 7.63
N GLU A 101 10.90 -23.85 8.84
CA GLU A 101 10.02 -23.24 9.84
C GLU A 101 9.51 -21.87 9.41
N GLU A 102 10.37 -21.02 8.84
CA GLU A 102 9.98 -19.70 8.31
C GLU A 102 8.98 -19.84 7.16
N ARG A 103 9.22 -20.80 6.25
CA ARG A 103 8.30 -21.09 5.14
C ARG A 103 6.95 -21.57 5.64
N LYS A 104 6.93 -22.52 6.57
CA LYS A 104 5.70 -23.02 7.18
C LYS A 104 4.93 -21.92 7.90
N SER A 105 5.62 -21.11 8.68
CA SER A 105 5.01 -19.96 9.38
C SER A 105 4.37 -18.97 8.40
N ALA A 106 5.07 -18.64 7.30
CA ALA A 106 4.55 -17.74 6.27
C ALA A 106 3.31 -18.31 5.57
N PHE A 107 3.31 -19.63 5.28
CA PHE A 107 2.15 -20.31 4.69
C PHE A 107 0.94 -20.26 5.61
N ASP A 108 1.12 -20.62 6.89
CA ASP A 108 0.05 -20.65 7.89
C ASP A 108 -0.52 -19.23 8.12
N GLU A 109 0.36 -18.21 8.19
CA GLU A 109 -0.05 -16.81 8.26
C GLU A 109 -0.82 -16.37 7.02
N GLY A 110 -0.32 -16.69 5.83
CA GLY A 110 -0.99 -16.39 4.56
C GLY A 110 -2.37 -17.02 4.47
N MET A 111 -2.53 -18.29 4.86
CA MET A 111 -3.82 -18.98 4.90
C MET A 111 -4.76 -18.36 5.93
N LYS A 112 -4.26 -17.97 7.10
CA LYS A 112 -5.05 -17.28 8.13
C LYS A 112 -5.54 -15.92 7.63
N GLU A 113 -4.68 -15.14 6.99
CA GLU A 113 -5.05 -13.86 6.40
C GLU A 113 -6.09 -14.01 5.30
N LEU A 114 -5.90 -14.97 4.38
CA LEU A 114 -6.83 -15.29 3.30
C LEU A 114 -8.23 -15.62 3.86
N ASN A 115 -8.28 -16.54 4.82
CA ASN A 115 -9.53 -16.94 5.46
C ASN A 115 -10.18 -15.81 6.26
N GLY A 116 -9.38 -14.90 6.82
CA GLY A 116 -9.82 -13.72 7.56
C GLY A 116 -10.32 -12.55 6.69
N LEU A 117 -10.23 -12.64 5.36
CA LEU A 117 -10.82 -11.63 4.48
C LEU A 117 -12.36 -11.66 4.58
N ILE A 118 -12.97 -10.49 4.55
CA ILE A 118 -14.43 -10.38 4.49
C ILE A 118 -14.86 -10.67 3.06
N GLY A 119 -15.91 -11.48 2.89
CA GLY A 119 -16.40 -11.87 1.56
C GLY A 119 -15.37 -12.64 0.74
N LEU A 120 -15.36 -12.38 -0.57
CA LEU A 120 -14.39 -12.92 -1.54
C LEU A 120 -14.32 -14.46 -1.56
N GLN A 121 -15.48 -15.14 -1.40
CA GLN A 121 -15.48 -16.60 -1.30
C GLN A 121 -14.90 -17.26 -2.55
N GLY A 122 -15.28 -16.81 -3.76
CA GLY A 122 -14.74 -17.33 -5.01
C GLY A 122 -13.22 -17.19 -5.12
N VAL A 123 -12.67 -16.05 -4.65
CA VAL A 123 -11.21 -15.83 -4.59
C VAL A 123 -10.53 -16.79 -3.63
N LYS A 124 -11.10 -16.99 -2.42
CA LYS A 124 -10.57 -17.91 -1.41
C LYS A 124 -10.55 -19.35 -1.92
N ASP A 125 -11.63 -19.79 -2.54
CA ASP A 125 -11.76 -21.14 -3.07
C ASP A 125 -10.74 -21.37 -4.20
N LYS A 126 -10.61 -20.41 -5.13
CA LYS A 126 -9.67 -20.51 -6.24
C LYS A 126 -8.21 -20.52 -5.76
N ILE A 127 -7.85 -19.68 -4.77
CA ILE A 127 -6.51 -19.69 -4.20
C ILE A 127 -6.24 -20.99 -3.45
N SER A 128 -7.22 -21.50 -2.69
CA SER A 128 -7.07 -22.76 -1.97
C SER A 128 -6.86 -23.95 -2.94
N GLU A 129 -7.60 -23.97 -4.06
CA GLU A 129 -7.41 -24.95 -5.13
C GLU A 129 -6.01 -24.84 -5.75
N LEU A 130 -5.58 -23.62 -6.06
CA LEU A 130 -4.25 -23.34 -6.61
C LEU A 130 -3.14 -23.83 -5.66
N MET A 131 -3.25 -23.55 -4.35
CA MET A 131 -2.26 -24.02 -3.36
C MET A 131 -2.21 -25.54 -3.28
N LYS A 132 -3.35 -26.23 -3.33
CA LYS A 132 -3.40 -27.70 -3.35
C LYS A 132 -2.71 -28.26 -4.61
N SER A 133 -3.01 -27.69 -5.77
CA SER A 133 -2.36 -28.11 -7.03
C SER A 133 -0.85 -27.93 -6.96
N LYS A 134 -0.38 -26.78 -6.50
CA LYS A 134 1.05 -26.50 -6.37
C LYS A 134 1.74 -27.40 -5.35
N SER A 135 1.07 -27.72 -4.24
CA SER A 135 1.61 -28.70 -3.27
C SER A 135 1.79 -30.09 -3.89
N VAL A 136 0.84 -30.54 -4.69
CA VAL A 136 0.94 -31.84 -5.39
C VAL A 136 2.07 -31.81 -6.42
N GLU A 137 2.23 -30.73 -7.20
CA GLU A 137 3.34 -30.55 -8.13
C GLU A 137 4.69 -30.68 -7.42
N LEU A 138 4.86 -30.02 -6.27
CA LEU A 138 6.09 -30.10 -5.46
C LEU A 138 6.35 -31.51 -4.93
N TRP A 139 5.33 -32.21 -4.45
CA TRP A 139 5.47 -33.59 -4.00
C TRP A 139 5.87 -34.53 -5.16
N ARG A 140 5.32 -34.33 -6.36
CA ARG A 140 5.74 -35.08 -7.54
C ARG A 140 7.22 -34.87 -7.85
N ILE A 141 7.68 -33.61 -7.81
CA ILE A 141 9.11 -33.28 -8.02
C ILE A 141 9.99 -33.97 -6.97
N GLN A 142 9.61 -33.90 -5.68
CA GLN A 142 10.34 -34.55 -4.59
C GLN A 142 10.44 -36.07 -4.76
N HIS A 143 9.45 -36.69 -5.42
CA HIS A 143 9.46 -38.15 -5.70
C HIS A 143 10.03 -38.47 -7.08
N GLY A 144 10.67 -37.54 -7.76
CA GLY A 144 11.29 -37.74 -9.07
C GLY A 144 10.29 -37.97 -10.21
N LEU A 145 9.02 -37.60 -10.02
CA LEU A 145 7.98 -37.71 -11.04
C LEU A 145 7.98 -36.49 -11.96
N PRO A 146 7.69 -36.69 -13.25
CA PRO A 146 7.64 -35.56 -14.19
C PRO A 146 6.50 -34.60 -13.85
N VAL A 147 6.79 -33.31 -13.90
CA VAL A 147 5.82 -32.21 -13.78
C VAL A 147 6.01 -31.30 -15.00
N GLU A 148 4.92 -30.94 -15.64
CA GLU A 148 4.98 -29.89 -16.67
C GLU A 148 5.28 -28.56 -15.99
N LYS A 149 6.37 -27.91 -16.41
CA LYS A 149 6.72 -26.58 -15.88
C LYS A 149 5.73 -25.55 -16.45
N GLU A 150 4.71 -25.26 -15.68
CA GLU A 150 3.76 -24.19 -15.98
C GLU A 150 4.21 -22.87 -15.37
N GLY A 151 3.94 -21.77 -16.10
CA GLY A 151 4.15 -20.42 -15.54
C GLY A 151 3.28 -20.20 -14.30
N GLN A 152 3.83 -19.56 -13.29
CA GLN A 152 3.15 -19.29 -12.01
C GLN A 152 2.52 -17.90 -11.96
N HIS A 153 2.42 -17.23 -13.13
CA HIS A 153 1.92 -15.88 -13.25
C HIS A 153 0.39 -15.86 -13.21
N LEU A 154 -0.19 -14.83 -12.58
CA LEU A 154 -1.62 -14.73 -12.31
C LEU A 154 -2.22 -13.46 -12.89
N VAL A 155 -3.48 -13.53 -13.29
CA VAL A 155 -4.30 -12.38 -13.69
C VAL A 155 -5.36 -12.14 -12.61
N PHE A 156 -5.48 -10.89 -12.15
CA PHE A 156 -6.53 -10.45 -11.24
C PHE A 156 -7.47 -9.51 -11.97
N THR A 157 -8.74 -9.88 -12.08
CA THR A 157 -9.76 -9.04 -12.71
C THR A 157 -10.81 -8.60 -11.70
N GLY A 158 -11.41 -7.44 -11.90
CA GLY A 158 -12.50 -6.95 -11.06
C GLY A 158 -12.43 -5.46 -10.76
N ASN A 159 -13.49 -4.95 -10.15
CA ASN A 159 -13.68 -3.54 -9.83
C ASN A 159 -12.67 -2.99 -8.82
N PRO A 160 -12.51 -1.65 -8.70
CA PRO A 160 -11.60 -1.06 -7.73
C PRO A 160 -12.04 -1.33 -6.30
N GLY A 161 -11.07 -1.46 -5.39
CA GLY A 161 -11.34 -1.68 -3.97
C GLY A 161 -11.87 -3.05 -3.60
N THR A 162 -11.81 -4.05 -4.48
CA THR A 162 -12.19 -5.44 -4.21
C THR A 162 -11.10 -6.25 -3.48
N GLY A 163 -9.89 -5.68 -3.29
CA GLY A 163 -8.84 -6.31 -2.49
C GLY A 163 -7.73 -6.99 -3.29
N LYS A 164 -7.62 -6.76 -4.61
CA LYS A 164 -6.59 -7.35 -5.50
C LYS A 164 -5.19 -7.24 -4.92
N THR A 165 -4.73 -6.05 -4.57
CA THR A 165 -3.41 -5.81 -3.98
C THR A 165 -3.20 -6.55 -2.65
N THR A 166 -4.23 -6.59 -1.81
CA THR A 166 -4.17 -7.33 -0.52
C THR A 166 -3.97 -8.81 -0.75
N VAL A 167 -4.69 -9.38 -1.72
CA VAL A 167 -4.58 -10.80 -2.06
C VAL A 167 -3.25 -11.11 -2.74
N ALA A 168 -2.69 -10.21 -3.54
CA ALA A 168 -1.35 -10.39 -4.13
C ALA A 168 -0.27 -10.55 -3.04
N ARG A 169 -0.32 -9.75 -1.98
CA ARG A 169 0.59 -9.91 -0.82
C ARG A 169 0.39 -11.23 -0.08
N ILE A 170 -0.86 -11.69 0.04
CA ILE A 170 -1.16 -13.01 0.64
C ILE A 170 -0.60 -14.13 -0.23
N ILE A 171 -0.73 -14.05 -1.55
CA ILE A 171 -0.14 -15.04 -2.47
C ILE A 171 1.38 -15.06 -2.36
N ALA A 172 2.04 -13.91 -2.20
CA ALA A 172 3.48 -13.91 -1.97
C ALA A 172 3.87 -14.71 -0.71
N LYS A 173 3.14 -14.57 0.40
CA LYS A 173 3.35 -15.40 1.61
C LYS A 173 3.13 -16.89 1.35
N LEU A 174 2.06 -17.24 0.64
CA LEU A 174 1.72 -18.61 0.32
C LEU A 174 2.75 -19.26 -0.61
N TYR A 175 3.17 -18.55 -1.66
CA TYR A 175 4.18 -19.04 -2.60
C TYR A 175 5.56 -19.16 -1.96
N PHE A 176 5.94 -18.19 -1.12
CA PHE A 176 7.15 -18.29 -0.31
C PHE A 176 7.09 -19.48 0.62
N GLY A 177 5.97 -19.69 1.30
CA GLY A 177 5.75 -20.83 2.19
C GLY A 177 5.84 -22.19 1.50
N LEU A 178 5.37 -22.30 0.27
CA LEU A 178 5.52 -23.50 -0.57
C LEU A 178 6.92 -23.64 -1.18
N GLY A 179 7.76 -22.62 -1.09
CA GLY A 179 9.10 -22.64 -1.72
C GLY A 179 9.08 -22.37 -3.23
N LEU A 180 7.97 -21.82 -3.76
CA LEU A 180 7.84 -21.45 -5.16
C LEU A 180 8.57 -20.14 -5.49
N ILE A 181 8.76 -19.29 -4.49
CA ILE A 181 9.59 -18.08 -4.54
C ILE A 181 10.56 -18.06 -3.37
N GLN A 182 11.63 -17.29 -3.49
CA GLN A 182 12.72 -17.27 -2.52
C GLN A 182 12.53 -16.21 -1.43
N ARG A 183 11.79 -15.14 -1.72
CA ARG A 183 11.61 -13.98 -0.85
C ARG A 183 10.11 -13.72 -0.63
N ASN A 184 9.72 -13.49 0.62
CA ASN A 184 8.37 -13.03 0.95
C ASN A 184 8.28 -11.52 0.70
N HIS A 185 8.37 -11.13 -0.57
CA HIS A 185 8.37 -9.75 -1.03
C HIS A 185 7.38 -9.56 -2.17
N THR A 186 6.72 -8.40 -2.19
CA THR A 186 5.84 -7.99 -3.28
C THR A 186 6.26 -6.58 -3.72
N GLU A 187 6.76 -6.48 -4.94
CA GLU A 187 7.01 -5.20 -5.60
C GLU A 187 5.71 -4.74 -6.26
N GLU A 188 5.18 -3.60 -5.82
CA GLU A 188 3.89 -3.07 -6.29
C GLU A 188 4.13 -1.87 -7.18
N VAL A 189 3.69 -1.97 -8.43
CA VAL A 189 3.89 -0.93 -9.43
C VAL A 189 2.63 -0.66 -10.22
N ASP A 190 2.56 0.52 -10.79
CA ASP A 190 1.62 0.93 -11.81
C ASP A 190 2.35 1.49 -13.05
N ARG A 191 1.59 1.98 -14.05
CA ARG A 191 2.17 2.59 -15.24
C ARG A 191 3.19 3.69 -14.91
N SER A 192 2.96 4.53 -13.91
CA SER A 192 3.82 5.68 -13.58
C SER A 192 5.20 5.26 -13.08
N ASN A 193 5.29 4.10 -12.46
CA ASN A 193 6.56 3.51 -12.03
C ASN A 193 7.38 2.96 -13.21
N LEU A 194 6.70 2.43 -14.24
CA LEU A 194 7.29 1.71 -15.36
C LEU A 194 7.65 2.63 -16.53
N ILE A 195 6.92 3.72 -16.74
CA ILE A 195 7.12 4.64 -17.85
C ILE A 195 7.96 5.86 -17.40
N SER A 196 8.80 6.34 -18.31
CA SER A 196 9.59 7.57 -18.16
C SER A 196 9.31 8.51 -19.32
N ASP A 197 9.38 9.81 -19.05
CA ASP A 197 9.24 10.85 -20.07
C ASP A 197 10.48 10.99 -20.97
N HIS A 198 11.54 10.22 -20.70
CA HIS A 198 12.80 10.29 -21.45
C HIS A 198 13.06 9.02 -22.25
N ILE A 199 13.60 9.18 -23.46
CA ILE A 199 13.98 8.07 -24.35
C ILE A 199 14.97 7.13 -23.61
N GLY A 200 14.65 5.84 -23.57
CA GLY A 200 15.46 4.81 -22.88
C GLY A 200 15.24 4.73 -21.35
N GLY A 201 14.54 5.70 -20.74
CA GLY A 201 14.29 5.71 -19.30
C GLY A 201 13.28 4.62 -18.86
N SER A 202 12.30 4.31 -19.69
CA SER A 202 11.30 3.27 -19.40
C SER A 202 11.91 1.87 -19.38
N GLU A 203 12.86 1.60 -20.29
CA GLU A 203 13.59 0.33 -20.29
C GLU A 203 14.43 0.15 -19.02
N ALA A 204 15.14 1.20 -18.59
CA ALA A 204 15.94 1.17 -17.36
C ALA A 204 15.07 0.96 -16.12
N LYS A 205 13.95 1.69 -15.99
CA LYS A 205 12.98 1.52 -14.89
C LYS A 205 12.39 0.12 -14.86
N ALA A 206 11.96 -0.42 -16.00
CA ALA A 206 11.38 -1.76 -16.06
C ALA A 206 12.39 -2.83 -15.63
N LYS A 207 13.66 -2.71 -16.02
CA LYS A 207 14.72 -3.62 -15.59
C LYS A 207 15.00 -3.53 -14.09
N GLU A 208 15.08 -2.33 -13.54
CA GLU A 208 15.26 -2.09 -12.11
C GLU A 208 14.12 -2.71 -11.27
N ILE A 209 12.86 -2.51 -11.70
CA ILE A 209 11.68 -3.11 -11.06
C ILE A 209 11.73 -4.65 -11.13
N LEU A 210 12.11 -5.21 -12.27
CA LEU A 210 12.27 -6.67 -12.42
C LEU A 210 13.41 -7.24 -11.58
N GLU A 211 14.47 -6.47 -11.33
CA GLU A 211 15.55 -6.83 -10.42
C GLU A 211 15.09 -6.74 -8.95
N SER A 212 14.31 -5.72 -8.59
CA SER A 212 13.72 -5.60 -7.25
C SER A 212 12.74 -6.73 -6.92
N ALA A 213 11.95 -7.16 -7.91
CA ALA A 213 10.98 -8.24 -7.77
C ALA A 213 11.59 -9.65 -7.80
N ASP A 214 12.88 -9.76 -8.14
CA ASP A 214 13.55 -11.07 -8.29
C ASP A 214 13.49 -11.89 -6.99
N GLY A 215 13.12 -13.15 -7.12
CA GLY A 215 12.87 -14.04 -5.98
C GLY A 215 11.54 -13.84 -5.28
N GLY A 216 10.72 -12.88 -5.70
CA GLY A 216 9.44 -12.49 -5.07
C GLY A 216 8.26 -12.42 -6.03
N VAL A 217 7.34 -11.50 -5.76
CA VAL A 217 6.16 -11.21 -6.58
C VAL A 217 6.26 -9.80 -7.15
N LEU A 218 6.07 -9.66 -8.45
CA LEU A 218 5.81 -8.39 -9.11
C LEU A 218 4.31 -8.23 -9.31
N PHE A 219 3.71 -7.24 -8.65
CA PHE A 219 2.30 -6.89 -8.82
C PHE A 219 2.18 -5.61 -9.65
N ILE A 220 1.52 -5.70 -10.80
CA ILE A 220 1.28 -4.56 -11.70
C ILE A 220 -0.21 -4.23 -11.69
N ASP A 221 -0.57 -3.08 -11.09
CA ASP A 221 -1.97 -2.63 -11.11
C ASP A 221 -2.27 -1.87 -12.41
N GLU A 222 -3.49 -2.04 -12.91
CA GLU A 222 -3.99 -1.44 -14.14
C GLU A 222 -3.03 -1.63 -15.34
N VAL A 223 -2.52 -2.86 -15.51
CA VAL A 223 -1.49 -3.18 -16.51
C VAL A 223 -1.87 -2.77 -17.95
N TYR A 224 -3.16 -2.76 -18.30
CA TYR A 224 -3.66 -2.32 -19.58
C TYR A 224 -3.30 -0.85 -19.90
N ALA A 225 -3.07 -0.04 -18.86
CA ALA A 225 -2.61 1.34 -19.05
C ALA A 225 -1.27 1.41 -19.79
N LEU A 226 -0.45 0.35 -19.78
CA LEU A 226 0.78 0.27 -20.58
C LEU A 226 0.50 0.26 -22.10
N ALA A 227 -0.65 -0.24 -22.53
CA ALA A 227 -1.02 -0.30 -23.95
C ALA A 227 -1.83 0.91 -24.43
N GLN A 228 -2.23 1.83 -23.56
CA GLN A 228 -3.09 2.97 -23.88
C GLN A 228 -2.37 4.20 -24.43
N GLY A 229 -1.08 4.12 -24.72
CA GLY A 229 -0.30 5.22 -25.29
C GLY A 229 -0.37 5.29 -26.82
N GLY A 230 -0.10 6.48 -27.40
CA GLY A 230 0.04 6.67 -28.84
C GLY A 230 1.34 6.10 -29.40
N ASP A 231 1.57 6.29 -30.71
CA ASP A 231 2.73 5.73 -31.45
C ASP A 231 4.11 6.06 -30.89
N ASN A 232 4.22 7.09 -30.06
CA ASN A 232 5.44 7.49 -29.34
C ASN A 232 5.49 7.00 -27.88
N ASP A 233 4.59 6.11 -27.47
CA ASP A 233 4.53 5.63 -26.09
C ASP A 233 5.48 4.44 -25.88
N PHE A 234 6.27 4.54 -24.81
CA PHE A 234 7.22 3.50 -24.42
C PHE A 234 6.56 2.29 -23.73
N GLY A 235 5.23 2.26 -23.59
CA GLY A 235 4.51 1.18 -22.92
C GLY A 235 4.66 -0.17 -23.62
N HIS A 236 4.61 -0.22 -24.95
CA HIS A 236 4.85 -1.45 -25.71
C HIS A 236 6.27 -2.00 -25.51
N GLN A 237 7.27 -1.12 -25.33
CA GLN A 237 8.63 -1.56 -25.03
C GLN A 237 8.69 -2.23 -23.65
N VAL A 238 8.02 -1.65 -22.65
CA VAL A 238 7.91 -2.24 -21.31
C VAL A 238 7.21 -3.60 -21.37
N ILE A 239 6.09 -3.73 -22.10
CA ILE A 239 5.39 -5.01 -22.30
C ILE A 239 6.33 -6.08 -22.87
N ASN A 240 7.14 -5.74 -23.87
CA ASN A 240 8.12 -6.66 -24.45
C ASN A 240 9.21 -7.09 -23.46
N ILE A 241 9.67 -6.18 -22.60
CA ILE A 241 10.64 -6.47 -21.53
C ILE A 241 10.03 -7.42 -20.51
N LEU A 242 8.77 -7.16 -20.09
CA LEU A 242 8.04 -8.03 -19.18
C LEU A 242 7.88 -9.44 -19.76
N LEU A 243 7.44 -9.55 -21.03
CA LEU A 243 7.31 -10.81 -21.76
C LEU A 243 8.61 -11.61 -21.79
N LYS A 244 9.71 -10.95 -22.14
CA LYS A 244 11.03 -11.58 -22.17
C LYS A 244 11.45 -12.06 -20.78
N SER A 245 11.24 -11.24 -19.75
CA SER A 245 11.60 -11.59 -18.37
C SER A 245 10.79 -12.78 -17.83
N MET A 246 9.50 -12.88 -18.20
CA MET A 246 8.67 -14.06 -17.84
C MET A 246 9.21 -15.36 -18.45
N GLU A 247 9.91 -15.28 -19.58
CA GLU A 247 10.51 -16.44 -20.24
C GLU A 247 11.90 -16.75 -19.69
N ASP A 248 12.77 -15.74 -19.64
CA ASP A 248 14.16 -15.88 -19.21
C ASP A 248 14.29 -16.21 -17.71
N LYS A 249 13.36 -15.68 -16.89
CA LYS A 249 13.36 -15.80 -15.42
C LYS A 249 12.12 -16.56 -14.89
N ARG A 250 11.64 -17.53 -15.63
CA ARG A 250 10.37 -18.26 -15.34
C ARG A 250 10.29 -18.82 -13.92
N ASP A 251 11.40 -19.23 -13.34
CA ASP A 251 11.49 -19.88 -12.03
C ASP A 251 11.95 -18.90 -10.92
N SER A 252 12.20 -17.62 -11.23
CA SER A 252 12.80 -16.71 -10.26
C SER A 252 11.82 -15.71 -9.65
N PHE A 253 10.72 -15.38 -10.33
CA PHE A 253 9.70 -14.48 -9.79
C PHE A 253 8.31 -14.82 -10.31
N VAL A 254 7.29 -14.35 -9.60
CA VAL A 254 5.89 -14.46 -9.99
C VAL A 254 5.36 -13.08 -10.39
N MET A 255 4.76 -13.00 -11.57
CA MET A 255 4.08 -11.78 -12.00
C MET A 255 2.58 -11.92 -11.76
N ILE A 256 1.98 -10.93 -11.11
CA ILE A 256 0.55 -10.78 -10.92
C ILE A 256 0.14 -9.47 -11.59
N VAL A 257 -0.69 -9.55 -12.63
CA VAL A 257 -1.22 -8.37 -13.30
C VAL A 257 -2.67 -8.16 -12.93
N ALA A 258 -3.06 -6.92 -12.68
CA ALA A 258 -4.40 -6.61 -12.21
C ALA A 258 -5.06 -5.50 -13.05
N GLY A 259 -6.40 -5.51 -13.10
CA GLY A 259 -7.17 -4.47 -13.77
C GLY A 259 -8.66 -4.74 -13.79
N TYR A 260 -9.41 -3.89 -14.50
CA TYR A 260 -10.83 -4.08 -14.74
C TYR A 260 -11.04 -5.22 -15.75
N THR A 261 -12.11 -6.00 -15.55
CA THR A 261 -12.34 -7.23 -16.33
C THR A 261 -12.33 -6.98 -17.83
N LYS A 262 -13.08 -5.99 -18.31
CA LYS A 262 -13.19 -5.68 -19.74
C LYS A 262 -11.86 -5.18 -20.32
N GLU A 263 -11.21 -4.24 -19.63
CA GLU A 263 -9.94 -3.66 -20.05
C GLU A 263 -8.82 -4.71 -20.09
N MET A 264 -8.87 -5.68 -19.17
CA MET A 264 -7.93 -6.82 -19.17
C MET A 264 -8.21 -7.79 -20.32
N GLU A 265 -9.46 -8.08 -20.64
CA GLU A 265 -9.82 -8.90 -21.82
C GLU A 265 -9.31 -8.26 -23.12
N ASP A 266 -9.56 -6.96 -23.32
CA ASP A 266 -9.08 -6.20 -24.47
C ASP A 266 -7.54 -6.23 -24.53
N PHE A 267 -6.87 -5.95 -23.42
CA PHE A 267 -5.41 -5.97 -23.29
C PHE A 267 -4.79 -7.32 -23.70
N PHE A 268 -5.35 -8.44 -23.24
CA PHE A 268 -4.86 -9.76 -23.58
C PHE A 268 -5.21 -10.19 -25.02
N ASN A 269 -6.29 -9.69 -25.59
CA ASN A 269 -6.62 -9.96 -26.98
C ASN A 269 -5.64 -9.26 -27.93
N ASP A 270 -5.20 -8.04 -27.59
CA ASP A 270 -4.20 -7.30 -28.35
C ASP A 270 -2.78 -7.84 -28.15
N ASN A 271 -2.53 -8.57 -27.04
CA ASN A 271 -1.22 -9.08 -26.65
C ASN A 271 -1.24 -10.62 -26.47
N SER A 272 -1.38 -11.37 -27.54
CA SER A 272 -1.49 -12.85 -27.52
C SER A 272 -0.30 -13.54 -26.85
N GLY A 273 0.90 -12.96 -26.94
CA GLY A 273 2.11 -13.44 -26.25
C GLY A 273 1.99 -13.41 -24.73
N LEU A 274 1.31 -12.40 -24.16
CA LEU A 274 1.02 -12.37 -22.72
C LEU A 274 -0.02 -13.42 -22.34
N LYS A 275 -1.08 -13.57 -23.12
CA LYS A 275 -2.18 -14.52 -22.85
C LYS A 275 -1.68 -15.95 -22.68
N SER A 276 -0.68 -16.37 -23.43
CA SER A 276 -0.11 -17.72 -23.34
C SER A 276 0.70 -17.99 -22.07
N ARG A 277 1.15 -16.93 -21.39
CA ARG A 277 1.99 -17.01 -20.17
C ARG A 277 1.21 -16.90 -18.87
N PHE A 278 0.01 -16.32 -18.94
CA PHE A 278 -0.92 -16.25 -17.82
C PHE A 278 -1.99 -17.33 -17.95
N LYS A 279 -1.90 -18.38 -17.16
CA LYS A 279 -2.85 -19.52 -17.22
C LYS A 279 -4.01 -19.38 -16.25
N GLU A 280 -3.78 -18.72 -15.13
CA GLU A 280 -4.75 -18.62 -14.05
C GLU A 280 -5.28 -17.18 -13.93
N THR A 281 -6.59 -17.07 -14.03
CA THR A 281 -7.32 -15.81 -13.78
C THR A 281 -8.14 -15.95 -12.51
N ILE A 282 -8.00 -14.97 -11.61
CA ILE A 282 -8.76 -14.87 -10.37
C ILE A 282 -9.67 -13.65 -10.50
N GLU A 283 -10.97 -13.88 -10.52
CA GLU A 283 -11.98 -12.82 -10.61
C GLU A 283 -12.37 -12.35 -9.22
N PHE A 284 -12.34 -11.03 -9.02
CA PHE A 284 -12.74 -10.35 -7.79
C PHE A 284 -14.12 -9.74 -7.99
N GLU A 285 -15.12 -10.44 -7.53
CA GLU A 285 -16.50 -9.94 -7.52
C GLU A 285 -16.66 -8.73 -6.60
N ASP A 286 -17.69 -7.93 -6.87
CA ASP A 286 -18.06 -6.84 -5.98
C ASP A 286 -18.52 -7.38 -4.63
N TYR A 287 -18.18 -6.67 -3.56
CA TYR A 287 -18.69 -6.98 -2.22
C TYR A 287 -20.21 -6.82 -2.16
N THR A 288 -20.88 -7.72 -1.43
CA THR A 288 -22.28 -7.54 -1.05
C THR A 288 -22.42 -6.34 -0.09
N ASP A 289 -23.65 -5.84 0.07
CA ASP A 289 -23.88 -4.74 1.02
C ASP A 289 -23.58 -5.19 2.45
N GLU A 290 -23.84 -6.45 2.79
CA GLU A 290 -23.49 -7.06 4.07
C GLU A 290 -21.98 -7.09 4.30
N ASP A 291 -21.21 -7.41 3.28
CA ASP A 291 -19.75 -7.42 3.38
C ASP A 291 -19.18 -6.01 3.53
N LEU A 292 -19.74 -5.03 2.81
CA LEU A 292 -19.38 -3.63 2.96
C LEU A 292 -19.65 -3.12 4.38
N ILE A 293 -20.78 -3.53 4.97
CA ILE A 293 -21.12 -3.22 6.37
C ILE A 293 -20.11 -3.87 7.32
N LYS A 294 -19.72 -5.13 7.09
CA LYS A 294 -18.68 -5.79 7.90
C LYS A 294 -17.34 -5.07 7.79
N ILE A 295 -16.98 -4.60 6.58
CA ILE A 295 -15.75 -3.82 6.36
C ILE A 295 -15.79 -2.50 7.14
N PHE A 296 -16.91 -1.81 7.14
CA PHE A 296 -17.09 -0.59 7.94
C PHE A 296 -16.93 -0.87 9.44
N LYS A 297 -17.62 -1.91 9.95
CA LYS A 297 -17.49 -2.34 11.35
C LYS A 297 -16.05 -2.64 11.72
N ARG A 298 -15.34 -3.40 10.89
CA ARG A 298 -13.92 -3.73 11.10
C ARG A 298 -13.03 -2.48 11.13
N ASN A 299 -13.33 -1.47 10.31
CA ASN A 299 -12.60 -0.20 10.35
C ASN A 299 -12.87 0.56 11.67
N CYS A 300 -14.11 0.57 12.14
CA CYS A 300 -14.48 1.15 13.42
C CYS A 300 -13.79 0.43 14.59
N GLU A 301 -13.80 -0.89 14.61
CA GLU A 301 -13.13 -1.72 15.63
C GLU A 301 -11.62 -1.44 15.68
N LYS A 302 -10.95 -1.40 14.52
CA LYS A 302 -9.52 -1.04 14.44
C LYS A 302 -9.24 0.36 14.97
N GLY A 303 -10.15 1.31 14.73
CA GLY A 303 -10.07 2.68 15.25
C GLY A 303 -10.56 2.82 16.69
N LYS A 304 -10.99 1.72 17.35
CA LYS A 304 -11.61 1.70 18.69
C LYS A 304 -12.88 2.57 18.76
N TYR A 305 -13.64 2.62 17.66
CA TYR A 305 -14.93 3.28 17.64
C TYR A 305 -16.07 2.30 17.94
N ILE A 306 -17.04 2.76 18.70
CA ILE A 306 -18.28 2.07 19.02
C ILE A 306 -19.37 2.65 18.10
N ILE A 307 -20.11 1.77 17.44
CA ILE A 307 -21.19 2.14 16.52
C ILE A 307 -22.48 2.12 17.32
N SER A 308 -23.14 3.28 17.48
CA SER A 308 -24.42 3.35 18.17
C SER A 308 -25.58 2.81 17.30
N ASP A 309 -26.71 2.54 17.93
CA ASP A 309 -27.93 2.07 17.27
C ASP A 309 -28.36 3.06 16.17
N GLY A 310 -28.93 2.52 15.09
CA GLY A 310 -29.38 3.30 13.93
C GLY A 310 -28.28 3.65 12.91
N CYS A 311 -27.00 3.60 13.27
CA CYS A 311 -25.90 3.91 12.34
C CYS A 311 -25.86 3.00 11.11
N LEU A 312 -26.20 1.72 11.30
CA LEU A 312 -26.12 0.73 10.21
C LEU A 312 -27.20 0.95 9.15
N ASP A 313 -28.35 1.49 9.51
CA ASP A 313 -29.41 1.79 8.55
C ASP A 313 -29.02 3.00 7.69
N VAL A 314 -28.46 4.04 8.31
CA VAL A 314 -27.88 5.17 7.55
C VAL A 314 -26.74 4.71 6.64
N LEU A 315 -25.91 3.78 7.10
CA LEU A 315 -24.82 3.23 6.28
C LEU A 315 -25.37 2.46 5.05
N LYS A 316 -26.45 1.68 5.19
CA LYS A 316 -27.11 1.03 4.05
C LYS A 316 -27.60 2.04 3.02
N ASP A 317 -28.19 3.14 3.47
CA ASP A 317 -28.63 4.22 2.57
C ASP A 317 -27.44 4.87 1.84
N ILE A 318 -26.33 5.08 2.53
CA ILE A 318 -25.09 5.56 1.90
C ILE A 318 -24.60 4.59 0.82
N ILE A 319 -24.52 3.30 1.11
CA ILE A 319 -24.07 2.26 0.16
C ILE A 319 -24.98 2.25 -1.06
N LYS A 320 -26.30 2.23 -0.84
CA LYS A 320 -27.31 2.26 -1.92
C LYS A 320 -27.17 3.50 -2.79
N HIS A 321 -26.96 4.67 -2.16
CA HIS A 321 -26.74 5.92 -2.87
C HIS A 321 -25.47 5.86 -3.73
N GLU A 322 -24.35 5.40 -3.19
CA GLU A 322 -23.09 5.31 -3.93
C GLU A 322 -23.18 4.31 -5.09
N ARG A 323 -23.87 3.18 -4.92
CA ARG A 323 -24.13 2.22 -6.01
C ARG A 323 -24.96 2.85 -7.13
N SER A 324 -26.00 3.60 -6.78
CA SER A 324 -26.89 4.22 -7.78
C SER A 324 -26.22 5.31 -8.63
N ARG A 325 -25.15 5.95 -8.10
CA ARG A 325 -24.40 7.01 -8.79
C ARG A 325 -23.31 6.49 -9.69
N THR A 326 -22.92 5.23 -9.53
CA THR A 326 -21.74 4.68 -10.19
C THR A 326 -22.19 3.65 -11.24
N LYS A 327 -21.52 3.60 -12.39
CA LYS A 327 -21.74 2.50 -13.33
C LYS A 327 -21.34 1.19 -12.66
N ALA A 328 -22.05 0.10 -12.99
CA ALA A 328 -21.87 -1.20 -12.34
C ALA A 328 -20.40 -1.68 -12.34
N ASN A 329 -19.65 -1.39 -13.40
CA ASN A 329 -18.24 -1.75 -13.55
C ASN A 329 -17.24 -0.75 -12.95
N GLN A 330 -17.69 0.24 -12.18
CA GLN A 330 -16.85 1.29 -11.58
C GLN A 330 -17.11 1.51 -10.09
N PHE A 331 -17.91 0.65 -9.47
CA PHE A 331 -18.19 0.77 -8.04
C PHE A 331 -16.92 0.51 -7.22
N GLY A 332 -16.59 1.45 -6.35
CA GLY A 332 -15.31 1.47 -5.63
C GLY A 332 -15.22 0.57 -4.40
N ASN A 333 -16.22 -0.27 -4.12
CA ASN A 333 -16.21 -1.31 -3.09
C ASN A 333 -15.65 -0.85 -1.73
N ALA A 334 -14.65 -1.53 -1.19
CA ALA A 334 -14.03 -1.17 0.09
C ALA A 334 -13.37 0.22 0.07
N ARG A 335 -13.02 0.78 -1.10
CA ARG A 335 -12.51 2.15 -1.23
C ARG A 335 -13.62 3.17 -0.88
N VAL A 336 -14.86 2.91 -1.32
CA VAL A 336 -16.03 3.73 -0.92
C VAL A 336 -16.19 3.66 0.60
N ILE A 337 -16.17 2.48 1.19
CA ILE A 337 -16.34 2.32 2.65
C ILE A 337 -15.23 3.01 3.44
N ARG A 338 -13.99 2.98 2.94
CA ARG A 338 -12.88 3.74 3.55
C ARG A 338 -13.16 5.25 3.52
N ASN A 339 -13.62 5.77 2.38
CA ASN A 339 -13.98 7.18 2.25
C ASN A 339 -15.14 7.58 3.17
N VAL A 340 -16.16 6.72 3.27
CA VAL A 340 -17.28 6.91 4.22
C VAL A 340 -16.75 6.97 5.65
N TYR A 341 -15.92 6.01 6.05
CA TYR A 341 -15.32 5.97 7.39
C TYR A 341 -14.54 7.26 7.73
N GLU A 342 -13.70 7.75 6.81
CA GLU A 342 -12.95 9.00 7.01
C GLU A 342 -13.88 10.22 7.15
N LYS A 343 -14.93 10.29 6.34
CA LYS A 343 -15.92 11.39 6.43
C LYS A 343 -16.74 11.31 7.71
N VAL A 344 -17.08 10.13 8.18
CA VAL A 344 -17.78 9.90 9.45
C VAL A 344 -16.92 10.35 10.63
N LYS A 345 -15.62 10.01 10.65
CA LYS A 345 -14.69 10.51 11.66
C LYS A 345 -14.62 12.04 11.67
N ALA A 346 -14.54 12.65 10.50
CA ALA A 346 -14.51 14.09 10.38
C ALA A 346 -15.83 14.73 10.89
N ALA A 347 -16.98 14.11 10.62
CA ALA A 347 -18.27 14.57 11.11
C ALA A 347 -18.41 14.44 12.63
N GLN A 348 -17.95 13.31 13.20
CA GLN A 348 -17.87 13.11 14.65
C GLN A 348 -16.99 14.19 15.31
N SER A 349 -15.81 14.45 14.75
CA SER A 349 -14.90 15.49 15.27
C SER A 349 -15.55 16.85 15.28
N SER A 350 -16.27 17.25 14.20
CA SER A 350 -17.03 18.49 14.14
C SER A 350 -18.11 18.53 15.24
N ARG A 351 -18.90 17.46 15.38
CA ARG A 351 -19.95 17.38 16.39
C ARG A 351 -19.42 17.56 17.81
N ILE A 352 -18.25 16.95 18.11
CA ILE A 352 -17.63 17.05 19.45
C ILE A 352 -17.16 18.48 19.72
N VAL A 353 -16.46 19.09 18.77
CA VAL A 353 -15.96 20.47 18.91
C VAL A 353 -17.12 21.48 19.00
N ASP A 354 -18.14 21.34 18.15
CA ASP A 354 -19.30 22.24 18.12
C ASP A 354 -20.16 22.14 19.38
N SER A 355 -20.10 21.03 20.12
CA SER A 355 -20.83 20.89 21.40
C SER A 355 -20.33 21.81 22.49
N ARG A 356 -19.12 22.38 22.36
CA ARG A 356 -18.45 23.24 23.35
C ARG A 356 -18.38 22.67 24.77
N CYS A 357 -18.60 21.35 24.90
CA CYS A 357 -18.47 20.62 26.15
C CYS A 357 -17.10 19.92 26.21
N GLU A 358 -16.61 19.66 27.41
CA GLU A 358 -15.41 18.85 27.58
C GLU A 358 -15.66 17.43 27.06
N PRO A 359 -14.83 16.90 26.16
CA PRO A 359 -15.10 15.62 25.52
C PRO A 359 -14.94 14.48 26.53
N THR A 360 -15.99 13.68 26.68
CA THR A 360 -15.92 12.41 27.44
C THR A 360 -15.35 11.30 26.59
N LEU A 361 -14.82 10.24 27.23
CA LEU A 361 -14.34 9.04 26.52
C LEU A 361 -15.43 8.47 25.63
N GLU A 362 -16.68 8.44 26.09
CA GLU A 362 -17.83 7.99 25.32
C GLU A 362 -18.02 8.82 24.03
N ASN A 363 -17.98 10.16 24.16
CA ASN A 363 -18.12 11.04 23.00
C ASN A 363 -16.98 10.84 21.97
N LEU A 364 -15.75 10.61 22.46
CA LEU A 364 -14.57 10.39 21.61
C LEU A 364 -14.60 9.05 20.88
N THR A 365 -15.24 8.04 21.46
CA THR A 365 -15.27 6.68 20.89
C THR A 365 -16.56 6.35 20.18
N THR A 366 -17.69 7.07 20.42
CA THR A 366 -18.98 6.70 19.84
C THR A 366 -19.28 7.44 18.54
N ILE A 367 -19.54 6.69 17.50
CA ILE A 367 -20.12 7.15 16.23
C ILE A 367 -21.64 7.11 16.36
N LYS A 368 -22.31 8.21 16.04
CA LYS A 368 -23.78 8.37 16.10
C LYS A 368 -24.37 8.47 14.69
N PRO A 369 -25.68 8.17 14.50
CA PRO A 369 -26.33 8.26 13.19
C PRO A 369 -26.13 9.62 12.50
N ILE A 370 -26.19 10.72 13.27
CA ILE A 370 -25.98 12.08 12.76
C ILE A 370 -24.61 12.27 12.12
N ASP A 371 -23.57 11.54 12.58
CA ASP A 371 -22.22 11.60 11.99
C ASP A 371 -22.23 11.01 10.58
N LEU A 372 -22.99 9.90 10.37
CA LEU A 372 -23.15 9.29 9.04
C LEU A 372 -24.03 10.14 8.14
N GLU A 373 -25.12 10.73 8.66
CA GLU A 373 -25.98 11.64 7.90
C GLU A 373 -25.20 12.88 7.42
N ASN A 374 -24.38 13.48 8.29
CA ASN A 374 -23.52 14.60 7.92
C ASN A 374 -22.43 14.21 6.93
N ALA A 375 -21.87 13.00 7.04
CA ALA A 375 -20.97 12.45 6.06
C ALA A 375 -21.65 12.29 4.69
N LEU A 376 -22.87 11.74 4.65
CA LEU A 376 -23.68 11.61 3.43
C LEU A 376 -23.94 12.96 2.78
N LYS A 377 -24.40 13.95 3.56
CA LYS A 377 -24.63 15.34 3.06
C LYS A 377 -23.37 15.91 2.41
N LYS A 378 -22.19 15.75 3.04
CA LYS A 378 -20.92 16.20 2.48
C LYS A 378 -20.53 15.43 1.20
N MET A 379 -20.85 14.15 1.10
CA MET A 379 -20.63 13.34 -0.11
C MET A 379 -21.54 13.80 -1.26
N MET A 380 -22.79 14.15 -0.96
CA MET A 380 -23.74 14.65 -1.95
C MET A 380 -23.40 16.07 -2.45
N ALA A 381 -22.78 16.89 -1.61
CA ALA A 381 -22.39 18.27 -1.96
C ALA A 381 -21.09 18.36 -2.76
N GLN A 382 -20.29 17.32 -2.79
CA GLN A 382 -19.05 17.22 -3.60
C GLN A 382 -19.40 16.70 -5.01
N LYS A 383 -20.05 17.59 -5.82
CA LYS A 383 -20.33 17.36 -7.25
C LYS A 383 -19.23 17.97 -8.10
#